data_8e3d04c3e174158c8b45a11ae0f1182e
#
_entry.id   8e3d04c3e174158c8b45a11ae0f1182e
#
_cell.length_a   1.000
_cell.length_b   1.000
_cell.length_c   1.000
_cell.angle_alpha   90.00
_cell.angle_beta   90.00
_cell.angle_gamma   90.00
#
_symmetry.space_group_name_H-M   'P 1'
#
loop_
_entity.id
_entity.type
_entity.pdbx_description
1 polymer ?
#
loop_
_entity_poly.entity_id
_entity_poly.type
_entity_poly.pdbx_seq_one_letter_code
_entity_poly.pdbx_strand_id
1 'polypeptide(L)'
;MSWAGLAPVAFVLLWSTGFVGAKYGLPYAEPFTFLALRLMIAALLLGVAAALTSGRLTRGQLGRAAVTGLLMHATYLGGVFWAISRGTPAGVSSVVVSLQPVLVAALAVRLLGERLMARQWLGLAVGVLGVGMVVAPGLAGGPGNSPAEGVAACLLALLGGTLGTLWHKRHGDGIPLLWGTSVQYAAAAAVLAALSAATETQRIAWTGEFVAALIYLVLALSIGAVLLLLVLLRRGSASGVSSLYYLVPPATAVEAYLLFGEQLSALALVGIVVTCIGVALVVRQPKVTGASPPCAQDPATAPPPAAQQSPQGRST
;
A
#
# COMPACT_ATOMS: atom_id res chain seq x y z
N MET A 1 17.73 -3.74 -22.15
CA MET A 1 17.15 -3.01 -20.99
C MET A 1 17.70 -3.66 -19.73
N SER A 2 18.34 -2.88 -18.84
CA SER A 2 18.85 -3.43 -17.58
C SER A 2 17.70 -3.81 -16.65
N TRP A 3 17.85 -4.88 -15.86
CA TRP A 3 16.87 -5.30 -14.84
C TRP A 3 16.43 -4.14 -13.93
N ALA A 4 17.34 -3.20 -13.67
CA ALA A 4 17.07 -2.00 -12.86
C ALA A 4 16.01 -1.07 -13.48
N GLY A 5 15.87 -1.03 -14.81
CA GLY A 5 14.85 -0.23 -15.50
C GLY A 5 13.51 -0.95 -15.65
N LEU A 6 13.49 -2.29 -15.63
CA LEU A 6 12.27 -3.08 -15.78
C LEU A 6 11.49 -3.25 -14.46
N ALA A 7 12.18 -3.33 -13.33
CA ALA A 7 11.56 -3.58 -12.04
C ALA A 7 10.51 -2.51 -11.62
N PRO A 8 10.73 -1.19 -11.81
CA PRO A 8 9.71 -0.17 -11.53
C PRO A 8 8.47 -0.31 -12.41
N VAL A 9 8.65 -0.58 -13.71
CA VAL A 9 7.53 -0.76 -14.65
C VAL A 9 6.74 -2.02 -14.30
N ALA A 10 7.43 -3.13 -14.05
CA ALA A 10 6.81 -4.37 -13.62
C ALA A 10 6.02 -4.18 -12.31
N PHE A 11 6.54 -3.38 -11.37
CA PHE A 11 5.84 -3.06 -10.12
C PHE A 11 4.53 -2.31 -10.38
N VAL A 12 4.54 -1.27 -11.19
CA VAL A 12 3.34 -0.48 -11.51
C VAL A 12 2.28 -1.36 -12.18
N LEU A 13 2.67 -2.11 -13.21
CA LEU A 13 1.77 -3.02 -13.93
C LEU A 13 1.23 -4.11 -13.02
N LEU A 14 2.08 -4.72 -12.21
CA LEU A 14 1.66 -5.76 -11.28
C LEU A 14 0.71 -5.21 -10.21
N TRP A 15 0.96 -4.00 -9.71
CA TRP A 15 0.12 -3.39 -8.67
C TRP A 15 -1.23 -2.94 -9.22
N SER A 16 -1.27 -2.35 -10.44
CA SER A 16 -2.51 -1.92 -11.10
C SER A 16 -3.44 -3.08 -11.44
N THR A 17 -2.88 -4.21 -11.88
CA THR A 17 -3.66 -5.43 -12.14
C THR A 17 -4.35 -6.02 -10.90
N GLY A 18 -4.07 -5.51 -9.69
CA GLY A 18 -4.80 -5.90 -8.48
C GLY A 18 -6.28 -5.54 -8.54
N PHE A 19 -6.61 -4.37 -9.07
CA PHE A 19 -7.99 -3.92 -9.27
C PHE A 19 -8.66 -4.67 -10.42
N VAL A 20 -7.91 -4.92 -11.48
CA VAL A 20 -8.34 -5.69 -12.64
C VAL A 20 -8.62 -7.15 -12.28
N GLY A 21 -7.70 -7.78 -11.55
CA GLY A 21 -7.86 -9.17 -11.08
C GLY A 21 -9.02 -9.33 -10.10
N ALA A 22 -9.28 -8.32 -9.26
CA ALA A 22 -10.49 -8.29 -8.44
C ALA A 22 -11.73 -8.32 -9.32
N LYS A 23 -11.83 -7.40 -10.29
CA LYS A 23 -12.98 -7.33 -11.20
C LYS A 23 -13.16 -8.60 -12.05
N TYR A 24 -12.05 -9.23 -12.44
CA TYR A 24 -12.09 -10.46 -13.25
C TYR A 24 -12.63 -11.66 -12.47
N GLY A 25 -12.35 -11.76 -11.14
CA GLY A 25 -12.80 -12.88 -10.32
C GLY A 25 -14.18 -12.67 -9.66
N LEU A 26 -14.62 -11.42 -9.46
CA LEU A 26 -15.87 -11.10 -8.78
C LEU A 26 -17.16 -11.65 -9.41
N PRO A 27 -17.26 -11.90 -10.76
CA PRO A 27 -18.44 -12.57 -11.32
C PRO A 27 -18.62 -14.01 -10.83
N TYR A 28 -17.58 -14.65 -10.29
CA TYR A 28 -17.56 -16.06 -9.90
C TYR A 28 -17.63 -16.29 -8.40
N ALA A 29 -17.39 -15.27 -7.58
CA ALA A 29 -17.46 -15.37 -6.12
C ALA A 29 -17.73 -14.00 -5.51
N GLU A 30 -18.48 -14.01 -4.41
CA GLU A 30 -18.78 -12.78 -3.66
C GLU A 30 -17.49 -12.18 -3.04
N PRO A 31 -17.44 -10.85 -2.85
CA PRO A 31 -16.19 -10.13 -2.58
C PRO A 31 -15.45 -10.60 -1.32
N PHE A 32 -16.14 -10.81 -0.21
CA PHE A 32 -15.49 -11.23 1.03
C PHE A 32 -15.07 -12.69 0.99
N THR A 33 -15.90 -13.56 0.37
CA THR A 33 -15.56 -14.97 0.12
C THR A 33 -14.31 -15.11 -0.71
N PHE A 34 -14.25 -14.39 -1.84
CA PHE A 34 -13.09 -14.41 -2.73
C PHE A 34 -11.83 -13.91 -2.04
N LEU A 35 -11.94 -12.79 -1.32
CA LEU A 35 -10.79 -12.18 -0.68
C LEU A 35 -10.31 -12.98 0.53
N ALA A 36 -11.23 -13.59 1.31
CA ALA A 36 -10.87 -14.48 2.40
C ALA A 36 -10.09 -15.70 1.90
N LEU A 37 -10.57 -16.34 0.83
CA LEU A 37 -9.89 -17.48 0.21
C LEU A 37 -8.50 -17.10 -0.29
N ARG A 38 -8.38 -16.00 -1.03
CA ARG A 38 -7.12 -15.47 -1.53
C ARG A 38 -6.10 -15.23 -0.42
N LEU A 39 -6.51 -14.51 0.64
CA LEU A 39 -5.61 -14.15 1.74
C LEU A 39 -5.26 -15.35 2.61
N MET A 40 -6.18 -16.31 2.80
CA MET A 40 -5.90 -17.56 3.51
C MET A 40 -4.82 -18.38 2.80
N ILE A 41 -4.94 -18.57 1.48
CA ILE A 41 -3.93 -19.30 0.70
C ILE A 41 -2.58 -18.57 0.77
N ALA A 42 -2.57 -17.24 0.60
CA ALA A 42 -1.34 -16.45 0.69
C ALA A 42 -0.72 -16.51 2.09
N ALA A 43 -1.53 -16.48 3.16
CA ALA A 43 -1.07 -16.61 4.53
C ALA A 43 -0.40 -17.97 4.77
N LEU A 44 -1.00 -19.06 4.28
CA LEU A 44 -0.46 -20.42 4.41
C LEU A 44 0.88 -20.56 3.67
N LEU A 45 0.95 -20.09 2.42
CA LEU A 45 2.19 -20.16 1.62
C LEU A 45 3.32 -19.33 2.27
N LEU A 46 3.03 -18.12 2.73
CA LEU A 46 4.01 -17.28 3.42
C LEU A 46 4.37 -17.84 4.80
N GLY A 47 3.41 -18.43 5.51
CA GLY A 47 3.64 -19.11 6.79
C GLY A 47 4.58 -20.30 6.66
N VAL A 48 4.39 -21.13 5.63
CA VAL A 48 5.30 -22.24 5.30
C VAL A 48 6.69 -21.70 4.96
N ALA A 49 6.77 -20.66 4.08
CA ALA A 49 8.05 -20.04 3.76
C ALA A 49 8.72 -19.43 5.00
N ALA A 50 7.95 -18.80 5.90
CA ALA A 50 8.46 -18.25 7.14
C ALA A 50 8.98 -19.32 8.11
N ALA A 51 8.32 -20.48 8.17
CA ALA A 51 8.74 -21.59 9.02
C ALA A 51 10.10 -22.19 8.62
N LEU A 52 10.52 -22.00 7.35
CA LEU A 52 11.83 -22.37 6.85
C LEU A 52 12.93 -21.34 7.16
N THR A 53 12.57 -20.20 7.76
CA THR A 53 13.51 -19.13 8.14
C THR A 53 13.73 -19.08 9.65
N SER A 54 14.88 -18.53 10.06
CA SER A 54 15.20 -18.32 11.47
C SER A 54 14.47 -17.09 11.98
N GLY A 55 13.30 -17.25 12.59
CA GLY A 55 12.57 -16.15 13.20
C GLY A 55 11.22 -16.59 13.74
N ARG A 56 10.87 -16.08 14.92
CA ARG A 56 9.56 -16.28 15.53
C ARG A 56 9.00 -14.95 15.98
N LEU A 57 7.68 -14.81 15.91
CA LEU A 57 6.99 -13.63 16.42
C LEU A 57 6.78 -13.75 17.93
N THR A 58 7.04 -12.67 18.64
CA THR A 58 6.55 -12.52 20.01
C THR A 58 5.03 -12.27 20.01
N ARG A 59 4.36 -12.51 21.14
CA ARG A 59 2.91 -12.23 21.27
C ARG A 59 2.56 -10.78 20.95
N GLY A 60 3.42 -9.83 21.35
CA GLY A 60 3.22 -8.41 21.03
C GLY A 60 3.35 -8.10 19.54
N GLN A 61 4.33 -8.72 18.85
CA GLN A 61 4.49 -8.57 17.40
C GLN A 61 3.32 -9.20 16.63
N LEU A 62 2.80 -10.33 17.10
CA LEU A 62 1.62 -10.98 16.52
C LEU A 62 0.41 -10.04 16.55
N GLY A 63 0.09 -9.43 17.69
CA GLY A 63 -1.01 -8.46 17.80
C GLY A 63 -0.82 -7.23 16.90
N ARG A 64 0.40 -6.68 16.85
CA ARG A 64 0.71 -5.52 15.98
C ARG A 64 0.57 -5.86 14.50
N ALA A 65 1.04 -7.03 14.06
CA ALA A 65 0.86 -7.52 12.71
C ALA A 65 -0.62 -7.77 12.39
N ALA A 66 -1.39 -8.37 13.30
CA ALA A 66 -2.82 -8.59 13.12
C ALA A 66 -3.58 -7.27 12.89
N VAL A 67 -3.33 -6.24 13.72
CA VAL A 67 -3.94 -4.90 13.52
C VAL A 67 -3.58 -4.31 12.16
N THR A 68 -2.32 -4.43 11.73
CA THR A 68 -1.91 -4.02 10.38
C THR A 68 -2.73 -4.77 9.32
N GLY A 69 -2.89 -6.08 9.46
CA GLY A 69 -3.68 -6.92 8.56
C GLY A 69 -5.14 -6.50 8.48
N LEU A 70 -5.78 -6.22 9.62
CA LEU A 70 -7.17 -5.75 9.68
C LEU A 70 -7.36 -4.42 8.95
N LEU A 71 -6.44 -3.50 9.11
CA LEU A 71 -6.53 -2.18 8.48
C LEU A 71 -6.15 -2.23 6.99
N MET A 72 -4.99 -2.80 6.65
CA MET A 72 -4.45 -2.77 5.28
C MET A 72 -5.04 -3.85 4.37
N HIS A 73 -5.54 -4.94 4.90
CA HIS A 73 -6.04 -6.04 4.07
C HIS A 73 -7.54 -6.26 4.26
N ALA A 74 -8.06 -6.36 5.48
CA ALA A 74 -9.50 -6.54 5.64
C ALA A 74 -10.27 -5.27 5.25
N THR A 75 -9.93 -4.12 5.84
CA THR A 75 -10.67 -2.87 5.57
C THR A 75 -10.34 -2.31 4.19
N TYR A 76 -9.04 -2.19 3.84
CA TYR A 76 -8.64 -1.61 2.55
C TYR A 76 -9.04 -2.50 1.37
N LEU A 77 -8.58 -3.75 1.31
CA LEU A 77 -8.92 -4.63 0.18
C LEU A 77 -10.40 -5.02 0.21
N GLY A 78 -10.97 -5.26 1.39
CA GLY A 78 -12.40 -5.58 1.53
C GLY A 78 -13.28 -4.46 0.99
N GLY A 79 -12.99 -3.20 1.33
CA GLY A 79 -13.71 -2.04 0.81
C GLY A 79 -13.57 -1.88 -0.71
N VAL A 80 -12.37 -2.09 -1.26
CA VAL A 80 -12.13 -2.04 -2.72
C VAL A 80 -12.90 -3.14 -3.45
N PHE A 81 -12.79 -4.39 -3.00
CA PHE A 81 -13.47 -5.53 -3.62
C PHE A 81 -15.00 -5.36 -3.56
N TRP A 82 -15.50 -4.91 -2.42
CA TRP A 82 -16.92 -4.63 -2.26
C TRP A 82 -17.39 -3.49 -3.18
N ALA A 83 -16.63 -2.40 -3.29
CA ALA A 83 -16.96 -1.30 -4.22
C ALA A 83 -17.02 -1.77 -5.67
N ILE A 84 -16.05 -2.57 -6.12
CA ILE A 84 -16.02 -3.11 -7.48
C ILE A 84 -17.18 -4.08 -7.70
N SER A 85 -17.54 -4.92 -6.72
CA SER A 85 -18.69 -5.82 -6.81
C SER A 85 -20.04 -5.10 -6.93
N ARG A 86 -20.11 -3.85 -6.43
CA ARG A 86 -21.26 -2.94 -6.57
C ARG A 86 -21.26 -2.10 -7.83
N GLY A 87 -20.36 -2.41 -8.79
CA GLY A 87 -20.31 -1.74 -10.09
C GLY A 87 -19.41 -0.49 -10.12
N THR A 88 -18.69 -0.15 -9.05
CA THR A 88 -17.72 0.93 -9.12
C THR A 88 -16.59 0.53 -10.08
N PRO A 89 -16.28 1.33 -11.12
CA PRO A 89 -15.19 1.02 -12.04
C PRO A 89 -13.85 0.82 -11.33
N ALA A 90 -13.06 -0.13 -11.80
CA ALA A 90 -11.74 -0.43 -11.23
C ALA A 90 -10.81 0.80 -11.28
N GLY A 91 -10.88 1.57 -12.38
CA GLY A 91 -10.18 2.84 -12.53
C GLY A 91 -10.56 3.87 -11.48
N VAL A 92 -11.87 4.06 -11.20
CA VAL A 92 -12.37 4.98 -10.15
C VAL A 92 -11.89 4.54 -8.77
N SER A 93 -12.03 3.24 -8.44
CA SER A 93 -11.59 2.68 -7.17
C SER A 93 -10.09 2.93 -6.93
N SER A 94 -9.25 2.70 -7.95
CA SER A 94 -7.80 2.92 -7.88
C SER A 94 -7.45 4.39 -7.62
N VAL A 95 -8.16 5.33 -8.25
CA VAL A 95 -7.92 6.78 -8.06
C VAL A 95 -8.27 7.20 -6.65
N VAL A 96 -9.43 6.79 -6.11
CA VAL A 96 -9.84 7.16 -4.74
C VAL A 96 -8.79 6.69 -3.72
N VAL A 97 -8.36 5.42 -3.81
CA VAL A 97 -7.38 4.89 -2.84
C VAL A 97 -5.95 5.41 -3.10
N SER A 98 -5.65 5.95 -4.26
CA SER A 98 -4.34 6.58 -4.55
C SER A 98 -4.06 7.84 -3.74
N LEU A 99 -5.08 8.42 -3.09
CA LEU A 99 -4.89 9.48 -2.09
C LEU A 99 -4.24 9.00 -0.79
N GLN A 100 -4.03 7.69 -0.61
CA GLN A 100 -3.44 7.14 0.62
C GLN A 100 -2.12 7.82 1.03
N PRO A 101 -1.11 8.06 0.17
CA PRO A 101 0.11 8.76 0.56
C PRO A 101 -0.15 10.19 1.04
N VAL A 102 -1.14 10.84 0.46
CA VAL A 102 -1.53 12.22 0.79
C VAL A 102 -2.15 12.27 2.18
N LEU A 103 -3.09 11.36 2.48
CA LEU A 103 -3.72 11.24 3.79
C LEU A 103 -2.73 10.76 4.86
N VAL A 104 -1.82 9.83 4.52
CA VAL A 104 -0.72 9.42 5.42
C VAL A 104 0.11 10.64 5.81
N ALA A 105 0.52 11.48 4.84
CA ALA A 105 1.29 12.68 5.12
C ALA A 105 0.51 13.66 6.00
N ALA A 106 -0.77 13.92 5.70
CA ALA A 106 -1.62 14.84 6.46
C ALA A 106 -1.83 14.38 7.92
N LEU A 107 -2.09 13.08 8.13
CA LEU A 107 -2.29 12.53 9.48
C LEU A 107 -0.98 12.36 10.25
N ALA A 108 0.15 12.16 9.58
CA ALA A 108 1.47 12.09 10.20
C ALA A 108 1.83 13.40 10.95
N VAL A 109 1.32 14.54 10.50
CA VAL A 109 1.47 15.82 11.23
C VAL A 109 0.94 15.72 12.65
N ARG A 110 -0.27 15.19 12.81
CA ARG A 110 -0.92 15.09 14.13
C ARG A 110 -0.48 13.88 14.93
N LEU A 111 -0.24 12.75 14.28
CA LEU A 111 0.02 11.47 14.95
C LEU A 111 1.51 11.22 15.21
N LEU A 112 2.39 11.78 14.38
CA LEU A 112 3.84 11.57 14.46
C LEU A 112 4.62 12.88 14.69
N GLY A 113 3.95 14.04 14.76
CA GLY A 113 4.59 15.34 14.93
C GLY A 113 5.37 15.84 13.71
N GLU A 114 5.14 15.25 12.53
CA GLU A 114 5.79 15.67 11.29
C GLU A 114 5.26 17.04 10.84
N ARG A 115 6.07 17.80 10.10
CA ARG A 115 5.65 19.09 9.54
C ARG A 115 5.48 18.98 8.03
N LEU A 116 4.32 19.39 7.51
CA LEU A 116 4.10 19.49 6.08
C LEU A 116 4.53 20.86 5.56
N MET A 117 5.21 20.85 4.41
CA MET A 117 5.51 22.05 3.66
C MET A 117 4.28 22.56 2.89
N ALA A 118 4.24 23.85 2.55
CA ALA A 118 3.16 24.45 1.77
C ALA A 118 2.85 23.69 0.47
N ARG A 119 3.88 23.16 -0.20
CA ARG A 119 3.75 22.34 -1.41
C ARG A 119 2.95 21.06 -1.14
N GLN A 120 3.11 20.43 0.02
CA GLN A 120 2.39 19.20 0.37
C GLN A 120 0.92 19.50 0.68
N TRP A 121 0.63 20.64 1.30
CA TRP A 121 -0.75 21.11 1.49
C TRP A 121 -1.43 21.40 0.14
N LEU A 122 -0.71 22.05 -0.78
CA LEU A 122 -1.19 22.24 -2.15
C LEU A 122 -1.47 20.91 -2.84
N GLY A 123 -0.55 19.94 -2.70
CA GLY A 123 -0.71 18.59 -3.25
C GLY A 123 -1.93 17.87 -2.69
N LEU A 124 -2.21 18.02 -1.38
CA LEU A 124 -3.43 17.51 -0.74
C LEU A 124 -4.69 18.09 -1.40
N ALA A 125 -4.76 19.41 -1.53
CA ALA A 125 -5.91 20.09 -2.12
C ALA A 125 -6.13 19.68 -3.59
N VAL A 126 -5.05 19.64 -4.38
CA VAL A 126 -5.08 19.20 -5.79
C VAL A 126 -5.48 17.74 -5.92
N GLY A 127 -4.96 16.84 -5.05
CA GLY A 127 -5.33 15.43 -5.06
C GLY A 127 -6.81 15.19 -4.76
N VAL A 128 -7.33 15.87 -3.74
CA VAL A 128 -8.77 15.80 -3.38
C VAL A 128 -9.66 16.34 -4.50
N LEU A 129 -9.28 17.46 -5.13
CA LEU A 129 -9.97 18.00 -6.29
C LEU A 129 -10.02 16.98 -7.44
N GLY A 130 -8.88 16.36 -7.76
CA GLY A 130 -8.79 15.34 -8.81
C GLY A 130 -9.69 14.15 -8.56
N VAL A 131 -9.72 13.63 -7.32
CA VAL A 131 -10.65 12.54 -6.93
C VAL A 131 -12.10 13.00 -7.04
N GLY A 132 -12.42 14.23 -6.63
CA GLY A 132 -13.76 14.80 -6.83
C GLY A 132 -14.20 14.77 -8.30
N MET A 133 -13.31 15.15 -9.22
CA MET A 133 -13.57 15.09 -10.67
C MET A 133 -13.80 13.67 -11.19
N VAL A 134 -13.10 12.68 -10.63
CA VAL A 134 -13.26 11.27 -11.01
C VAL A 134 -14.59 10.70 -10.51
N VAL A 135 -15.00 11.07 -9.30
CA VAL A 135 -16.19 10.52 -8.65
C VAL A 135 -17.48 11.24 -9.08
N ALA A 136 -17.41 12.52 -9.39
CA ALA A 136 -18.58 13.36 -9.69
C ALA A 136 -19.51 12.79 -10.80
N PRO A 137 -19.01 12.27 -11.94
CA PRO A 137 -19.87 11.70 -12.97
C PRO A 137 -20.68 10.50 -12.48
N GLY A 138 -20.10 9.67 -11.60
CA GLY A 138 -20.79 8.52 -11.02
C GLY A 138 -21.89 8.90 -10.03
N LEU A 139 -21.74 9.99 -9.30
CA LEU A 139 -22.75 10.49 -8.36
C LEU A 139 -23.95 11.16 -9.06
N ALA A 140 -23.78 11.61 -10.30
CA ALA A 140 -24.83 12.24 -11.11
C ALA A 140 -25.76 11.22 -11.81
N GLY A 141 -25.43 9.93 -11.79
CA GLY A 141 -26.22 8.85 -12.41
C GLY A 141 -27.37 8.42 -11.48
N GLY A 142 -28.57 8.23 -12.05
CA GLY A 142 -29.81 7.97 -11.34
C GLY A 142 -29.86 6.66 -10.51
N PRO A 143 -30.99 6.40 -9.84
CA PRO A 143 -31.15 5.31 -8.87
C PRO A 143 -31.11 3.93 -9.54
N GLY A 144 -30.26 3.04 -9.07
CA GLY A 144 -30.24 1.63 -9.53
C GLY A 144 -28.91 0.91 -9.37
N ASN A 145 -27.79 1.55 -9.64
CA ASN A 145 -26.46 1.10 -9.23
C ASN A 145 -25.90 2.21 -8.36
N SER A 146 -25.88 2.04 -7.05
CA SER A 146 -25.57 3.11 -6.13
C SER A 146 -24.06 3.45 -6.18
N PRO A 147 -23.60 4.36 -7.07
CA PRO A 147 -22.21 4.75 -7.12
C PRO A 147 -21.75 5.36 -5.79
N ALA A 148 -22.69 5.91 -5.02
CA ALA A 148 -22.42 6.47 -3.71
C ALA A 148 -21.94 5.42 -2.68
N GLU A 149 -22.54 4.23 -2.66
CA GLU A 149 -22.13 3.15 -1.74
C GLU A 149 -20.71 2.66 -2.08
N GLY A 150 -20.42 2.47 -3.37
CA GLY A 150 -19.10 2.07 -3.82
C GLY A 150 -18.03 3.11 -3.51
N VAL A 151 -18.34 4.40 -3.69
CA VAL A 151 -17.45 5.49 -3.30
C VAL A 151 -17.23 5.51 -1.79
N ALA A 152 -18.29 5.34 -0.99
CA ALA A 152 -18.17 5.26 0.47
C ALA A 152 -17.27 4.09 0.90
N ALA A 153 -17.40 2.93 0.26
CA ALA A 153 -16.52 1.78 0.51
C ALA A 153 -15.06 2.06 0.11
N CYS A 154 -14.82 2.76 -1.00
CA CYS A 154 -13.47 3.20 -1.39
C CYS A 154 -12.88 4.22 -0.39
N LEU A 155 -13.70 5.12 0.15
CA LEU A 155 -13.25 6.06 1.21
C LEU A 155 -12.92 5.32 2.51
N LEU A 156 -13.74 4.32 2.90
CA LEU A 156 -13.44 3.45 4.03
C LEU A 156 -12.14 2.66 3.79
N ALA A 157 -11.96 2.13 2.58
CA ALA A 157 -10.73 1.47 2.18
C ALA A 157 -9.52 2.41 2.30
N LEU A 158 -9.64 3.64 1.78
CA LEU A 158 -8.61 4.66 1.87
C LEU A 158 -8.24 4.98 3.33
N LEU A 159 -9.21 5.10 4.22
CA LEU A 159 -8.98 5.28 5.66
C LEU A 159 -8.28 4.07 6.28
N GLY A 160 -8.75 2.86 5.97
CA GLY A 160 -8.13 1.61 6.44
C GLY A 160 -6.66 1.52 6.00
N GLY A 161 -6.36 1.72 4.72
CA GLY A 161 -5.00 1.73 4.19
C GLY A 161 -4.12 2.81 4.83
N THR A 162 -4.66 4.01 5.03
CA THR A 162 -3.95 5.14 5.65
C THR A 162 -3.61 4.84 7.10
N LEU A 163 -4.59 4.45 7.90
CA LEU A 163 -4.40 4.13 9.32
C LEU A 163 -3.50 2.90 9.49
N GLY A 164 -3.66 1.89 8.62
CA GLY A 164 -2.81 0.71 8.62
C GLY A 164 -1.36 1.02 8.31
N THR A 165 -1.10 1.92 7.36
CA THR A 165 0.25 2.40 7.03
C THR A 165 0.88 3.16 8.21
N LEU A 166 0.14 4.07 8.85
CA LEU A 166 0.61 4.81 10.02
C LEU A 166 0.84 3.90 11.22
N TRP A 167 -0.06 2.94 11.44
CA TRP A 167 0.10 1.92 12.47
C TRP A 167 1.35 1.08 12.24
N HIS A 168 1.53 0.59 11.01
CA HIS A 168 2.71 -0.20 10.64
C HIS A 168 4.01 0.61 10.79
N LYS A 169 4.01 1.88 10.37
CA LYS A 169 5.15 2.79 10.54
C LYS A 169 5.54 2.96 12.02
N ARG A 170 4.56 2.99 12.92
CA ARG A 170 4.80 3.19 14.36
C ARG A 170 5.15 1.91 15.11
N HIS A 171 4.61 0.77 14.70
CA HIS A 171 4.65 -0.48 15.47
C HIS A 171 5.23 -1.67 14.71
N GLY A 172 5.61 -1.50 13.45
CA GLY A 172 6.07 -2.58 12.57
C GLY A 172 7.54 -2.94 12.71
N ASP A 173 8.33 -2.12 13.42
CA ASP A 173 9.76 -2.35 13.54
C ASP A 173 10.07 -3.67 14.24
N GLY A 174 11.10 -4.37 13.73
CA GLY A 174 11.55 -5.65 14.26
C GLY A 174 10.62 -6.84 13.98
N ILE A 175 9.53 -6.67 13.23
CA ILE A 175 8.67 -7.78 12.80
C ILE A 175 9.31 -8.47 11.59
N PRO A 176 9.65 -9.79 11.65
CA PRO A 176 10.14 -10.51 10.50
C PRO A 176 9.11 -10.50 9.36
N LEU A 177 9.56 -10.13 8.16
CA LEU A 177 8.65 -9.82 7.05
C LEU A 177 7.70 -10.96 6.71
N LEU A 178 8.22 -12.18 6.45
CA LEU A 178 7.39 -13.31 6.03
C LEU A 178 6.36 -13.67 7.11
N TRP A 179 6.80 -13.77 8.37
CA TRP A 179 5.91 -14.02 9.49
C TRP A 179 4.89 -12.90 9.69
N GLY A 180 5.35 -11.64 9.64
CA GLY A 180 4.48 -10.49 9.78
C GLY A 180 3.40 -10.45 8.69
N THR A 181 3.76 -10.66 7.42
CA THR A 181 2.80 -10.66 6.31
C THR A 181 1.86 -11.86 6.37
N SER A 182 2.36 -13.05 6.75
CA SER A 182 1.50 -14.23 6.95
C SER A 182 0.42 -13.96 8.00
N VAL A 183 0.80 -13.39 9.16
CA VAL A 183 -0.15 -13.04 10.23
C VAL A 183 -1.13 -11.94 9.80
N GLN A 184 -0.65 -10.93 9.08
CA GLN A 184 -1.52 -9.89 8.51
C GLN A 184 -2.60 -10.49 7.62
N TYR A 185 -2.21 -11.38 6.71
CA TYR A 185 -3.16 -12.05 5.80
C TYR A 185 -4.09 -13.00 6.54
N ALA A 186 -3.58 -13.77 7.50
CA ALA A 186 -4.41 -14.68 8.30
C ALA A 186 -5.47 -13.94 9.12
N ALA A 187 -5.08 -12.85 9.79
CA ALA A 187 -6.01 -12.02 10.56
C ALA A 187 -7.09 -11.37 9.67
N ALA A 188 -6.69 -10.85 8.51
CA ALA A 188 -7.62 -10.29 7.54
C ALA A 188 -8.57 -11.36 6.97
N ALA A 189 -8.02 -12.52 6.60
CA ALA A 189 -8.81 -13.65 6.09
C ALA A 189 -9.86 -14.12 7.10
N ALA A 190 -9.51 -14.19 8.38
CA ALA A 190 -10.44 -14.60 9.44
C ALA A 190 -11.62 -13.63 9.57
N VAL A 191 -11.37 -12.30 9.55
CA VAL A 191 -12.44 -11.30 9.63
C VAL A 191 -13.28 -11.29 8.34
N LEU A 192 -12.65 -11.38 7.17
CA LEU A 192 -13.37 -11.43 5.90
C LEU A 192 -14.19 -12.72 5.76
N ALA A 193 -13.70 -13.86 6.26
CA ALA A 193 -14.47 -15.10 6.31
C ALA A 193 -15.68 -14.98 7.24
N ALA A 194 -15.53 -14.31 8.38
CA ALA A 194 -16.64 -14.04 9.29
C ALA A 194 -17.68 -13.09 8.65
N LEU A 195 -17.23 -12.04 7.95
CA LEU A 195 -18.11 -11.15 7.18
C LEU A 195 -18.80 -11.90 6.05
N SER A 196 -18.09 -12.73 5.31
CA SER A 196 -18.65 -13.59 4.27
C SER A 196 -19.74 -14.50 4.84
N ALA A 197 -19.45 -15.17 5.95
CA ALA A 197 -20.46 -16.04 6.61
C ALA A 197 -21.70 -15.29 7.08
N ALA A 198 -21.56 -14.02 7.44
CA ALA A 198 -22.67 -13.20 7.93
C ALA A 198 -23.49 -12.52 6.82
N THR A 199 -22.88 -12.24 5.65
CA THR A 199 -23.46 -11.33 4.64
C THR A 199 -23.54 -11.92 3.24
N GLU A 200 -22.87 -13.03 2.97
CA GLU A 200 -22.74 -13.64 1.65
C GLU A 200 -23.24 -15.07 1.63
N THR A 201 -23.54 -15.57 0.43
CA THR A 201 -23.98 -16.97 0.23
C THR A 201 -22.81 -17.95 0.19
N GLN A 202 -21.58 -17.46 0.14
CA GLN A 202 -20.32 -18.22 0.04
C GLN A 202 -20.24 -19.15 -1.18
N ARG A 203 -21.05 -18.90 -2.18
CA ARG A 203 -21.03 -19.68 -3.42
C ARG A 203 -19.85 -19.25 -4.28
N ILE A 204 -19.11 -20.25 -4.77
CA ILE A 204 -17.99 -20.06 -5.69
C ILE A 204 -18.27 -20.87 -6.95
N ALA A 205 -18.30 -20.21 -8.08
CA ALA A 205 -18.29 -20.88 -9.36
C ALA A 205 -16.81 -21.20 -9.73
N TRP A 206 -16.44 -22.46 -9.54
CA TRP A 206 -15.07 -22.95 -9.81
C TRP A 206 -14.82 -23.11 -11.31
N THR A 207 -14.84 -22.01 -12.06
CA THR A 207 -14.46 -21.97 -13.46
C THR A 207 -12.95 -21.82 -13.64
N GLY A 208 -12.46 -22.11 -14.84
CA GLY A 208 -11.04 -21.93 -15.16
C GLY A 208 -10.61 -20.46 -14.97
N GLU A 209 -11.49 -19.52 -15.28
CA GLU A 209 -11.27 -18.08 -15.15
C GLU A 209 -11.12 -17.67 -13.68
N PHE A 210 -11.99 -18.19 -12.80
CA PHE A 210 -11.89 -17.92 -11.36
C PHE A 210 -10.60 -18.46 -10.78
N VAL A 211 -10.26 -19.70 -11.12
CA VAL A 211 -9.02 -20.34 -10.64
C VAL A 211 -7.79 -19.58 -11.14
N ALA A 212 -7.78 -19.16 -12.40
CA ALA A 212 -6.70 -18.33 -12.96
C ALA A 212 -6.57 -16.98 -12.25
N ALA A 213 -7.70 -16.29 -12.00
CA ALA A 213 -7.72 -15.05 -11.23
C ALA A 213 -7.20 -15.23 -9.80
N LEU A 214 -7.65 -16.28 -9.12
CA LEU A 214 -7.23 -16.59 -7.76
C LEU A 214 -5.73 -16.90 -7.69
N ILE A 215 -5.22 -17.77 -8.56
CA ILE A 215 -3.78 -18.11 -8.64
C ILE A 215 -2.97 -16.84 -8.93
N TYR A 216 -3.38 -16.04 -9.89
CA TYR A 216 -2.72 -14.79 -10.24
C TYR A 216 -2.66 -13.83 -9.05
N LEU A 217 -3.80 -13.59 -8.39
CA LEU A 217 -3.87 -12.68 -7.25
C LEU A 217 -3.07 -13.19 -6.03
N VAL A 218 -3.01 -14.51 -5.82
CA VAL A 218 -2.19 -15.08 -4.76
C VAL A 218 -0.71 -14.99 -5.09
N LEU A 219 -0.28 -15.56 -6.22
CA LEU A 219 1.15 -15.72 -6.51
C LEU A 219 1.78 -14.40 -7.01
N ALA A 220 1.12 -13.74 -7.97
CA ALA A 220 1.68 -12.54 -8.56
C ALA A 220 1.51 -11.32 -7.64
N LEU A 221 0.34 -11.11 -7.06
CA LEU A 221 0.09 -9.93 -6.24
C LEU A 221 0.45 -10.12 -4.76
N SER A 222 -0.12 -11.13 -4.10
CA SER A 222 0.08 -11.27 -2.65
C SER A 222 1.50 -11.69 -2.29
N ILE A 223 2.21 -12.39 -3.17
CA ILE A 223 3.59 -12.83 -2.95
C ILE A 223 4.55 -12.03 -3.83
N GLY A 224 4.37 -12.05 -5.15
CA GLY A 224 5.29 -11.45 -6.11
C GLY A 224 5.43 -9.94 -5.99
N ALA A 225 4.32 -9.20 -5.90
CA ALA A 225 4.36 -7.74 -5.75
C ALA A 225 4.99 -7.30 -4.43
N VAL A 226 4.76 -8.05 -3.34
CA VAL A 226 5.39 -7.80 -2.03
C VAL A 226 6.90 -8.03 -2.11
N LEU A 227 7.33 -9.15 -2.72
CA LEU A 227 8.76 -9.42 -2.90
C LEU A 227 9.43 -8.37 -3.81
N LEU A 228 8.75 -7.97 -4.89
CA LEU A 228 9.25 -6.94 -5.80
C LEU A 228 9.37 -5.58 -5.10
N LEU A 229 8.37 -5.21 -4.29
CA LEU A 229 8.43 -4.00 -3.46
C LEU A 229 9.66 -4.01 -2.55
N LEU A 230 9.95 -5.14 -1.92
CA LEU A 230 11.13 -5.27 -1.06
C LEU A 230 12.45 -5.12 -1.82
N VAL A 231 12.53 -5.74 -3.00
CA VAL A 231 13.72 -5.59 -3.86
C VAL A 231 13.91 -4.12 -4.26
N LEU A 232 12.82 -3.43 -4.61
CA LEU A 232 12.86 -2.02 -4.95
C LEU A 232 13.27 -1.15 -3.76
N LEU A 233 12.75 -1.43 -2.54
CA LEU A 233 13.13 -0.70 -1.32
C LEU A 233 14.58 -0.93 -0.91
N ARG A 234 15.12 -2.15 -1.15
CA ARG A 234 16.53 -2.46 -0.87
C ARG A 234 17.51 -1.83 -1.88
N ARG A 235 17.09 -1.64 -3.13
CA ARG A 235 17.94 -1.16 -4.22
C ARG A 235 17.76 0.31 -4.55
N GLY A 236 16.65 0.91 -4.13
CA GLY A 236 16.28 2.29 -4.43
C GLY A 236 16.00 3.13 -3.18
N SER A 237 15.74 4.42 -3.39
CA SER A 237 15.25 5.27 -2.31
C SER A 237 13.75 5.03 -2.05
N ALA A 238 13.32 5.09 -0.80
CA ALA A 238 11.91 4.98 -0.46
C ALA A 238 11.03 6.00 -1.21
N SER A 239 11.55 7.21 -1.45
CA SER A 239 10.86 8.25 -2.24
C SER A 239 10.74 7.87 -3.72
N GLY A 240 11.72 7.18 -4.29
CA GLY A 240 11.66 6.67 -5.66
C GLY A 240 10.58 5.62 -5.83
N VAL A 241 10.49 4.67 -4.91
CA VAL A 241 9.44 3.63 -4.91
C VAL A 241 8.05 4.26 -4.71
N SER A 242 7.92 5.21 -3.77
CA SER A 242 6.67 5.91 -3.53
C SER A 242 6.17 6.69 -4.76
N SER A 243 7.09 7.15 -5.62
CA SER A 243 6.70 7.84 -6.85
C SER A 243 6.06 6.91 -7.89
N LEU A 244 6.26 5.61 -7.81
CA LEU A 244 5.65 4.64 -8.73
C LEU A 244 4.14 4.49 -8.50
N TYR A 245 3.68 4.71 -7.28
CA TYR A 245 2.24 4.63 -6.96
C TYR A 245 1.39 5.66 -7.72
N TYR A 246 1.97 6.77 -8.23
CA TYR A 246 1.22 7.73 -9.06
C TYR A 246 0.83 7.18 -10.43
N LEU A 247 1.59 6.19 -10.90
CA LEU A 247 1.34 5.58 -12.19
C LEU A 247 0.29 4.46 -12.09
N VAL A 248 -0.08 4.03 -10.89
CA VAL A 248 -1.07 2.97 -10.69
C VAL A 248 -2.46 3.37 -11.21
N PRO A 249 -3.05 4.54 -10.85
CA PRO A 249 -4.37 4.90 -11.36
C PRO A 249 -4.47 4.98 -12.89
N PRO A 250 -3.58 5.67 -13.61
CA PRO A 250 -3.64 5.67 -15.06
C PRO A 250 -3.39 4.28 -15.67
N ALA A 251 -2.50 3.47 -15.10
CA ALA A 251 -2.28 2.10 -15.54
C ALA A 251 -3.55 1.24 -15.37
N THR A 252 -4.18 1.29 -14.18
CA THR A 252 -5.45 0.60 -13.91
C THR A 252 -6.55 1.05 -14.87
N ALA A 253 -6.65 2.35 -15.17
CA ALA A 253 -7.65 2.87 -16.10
C ALA A 253 -7.44 2.32 -17.53
N VAL A 254 -6.19 2.27 -18.00
CA VAL A 254 -5.85 1.69 -19.29
C VAL A 254 -6.13 0.18 -19.32
N GLU A 255 -5.71 -0.54 -18.31
CA GLU A 255 -5.96 -1.99 -18.20
C GLU A 255 -7.46 -2.30 -18.14
N ALA A 256 -8.25 -1.55 -17.37
CA ALA A 256 -9.69 -1.72 -17.25
C ALA A 256 -10.41 -1.39 -18.57
N TYR A 257 -9.95 -0.39 -19.31
CA TYR A 257 -10.45 -0.10 -20.65
C TYR A 257 -10.16 -1.25 -21.63
N LEU A 258 -8.92 -1.73 -21.66
CA LEU A 258 -8.51 -2.77 -22.62
C LEU A 258 -9.16 -4.13 -22.32
N LEU A 259 -9.35 -4.49 -21.04
CA LEU A 259 -9.83 -5.81 -20.65
C LEU A 259 -11.35 -5.88 -20.47
N PHE A 260 -11.99 -4.79 -20.06
CA PHE A 260 -13.41 -4.77 -19.73
C PHE A 260 -14.22 -3.73 -20.52
N GLY A 261 -13.57 -2.95 -21.40
CA GLY A 261 -14.24 -1.85 -22.12
C GLY A 261 -14.72 -0.73 -21.19
N GLU A 262 -14.14 -0.60 -19.98
CA GLU A 262 -14.52 0.49 -19.07
C GLU A 262 -14.20 1.85 -19.69
N GLN A 263 -15.25 2.65 -19.93
CA GLN A 263 -15.09 4.01 -20.43
C GLN A 263 -15.21 4.99 -19.27
N LEU A 264 -14.17 5.78 -19.09
CA LEU A 264 -14.19 6.89 -18.15
C LEU A 264 -14.61 8.17 -18.91
N SER A 265 -15.39 9.03 -18.25
CA SER A 265 -15.73 10.33 -18.80
C SER A 265 -14.48 11.20 -18.99
N ALA A 266 -14.53 12.18 -19.89
CA ALA A 266 -13.43 13.13 -20.06
C ALA A 266 -13.06 13.84 -18.75
N LEU A 267 -14.06 14.17 -17.93
CA LEU A 267 -13.85 14.76 -16.61
C LEU A 267 -13.07 13.80 -15.68
N ALA A 268 -13.39 12.51 -15.69
CA ALA A 268 -12.67 11.52 -14.90
C ALA A 268 -11.21 11.35 -15.37
N LEU A 269 -10.95 11.36 -16.67
CA LEU A 269 -9.60 11.31 -17.21
C LEU A 269 -8.75 12.50 -16.79
N VAL A 270 -9.31 13.73 -16.85
CA VAL A 270 -8.64 14.92 -16.32
C VAL A 270 -8.42 14.79 -14.81
N GLY A 271 -9.41 14.27 -14.07
CA GLY A 271 -9.31 14.02 -12.63
C GLY A 271 -8.18 13.05 -12.25
N ILE A 272 -7.94 12.01 -13.06
CA ILE A 272 -6.79 11.10 -12.89
C ILE A 272 -5.47 11.89 -12.95
N VAL A 273 -5.30 12.71 -13.99
CA VAL A 273 -4.08 13.52 -14.16
C VAL A 273 -3.90 14.49 -12.99
N VAL A 274 -4.96 15.18 -12.60
CA VAL A 274 -4.95 16.11 -11.46
C VAL A 274 -4.60 15.40 -10.16
N THR A 275 -5.18 14.20 -9.92
CA THR A 275 -4.84 13.37 -8.74
C THR A 275 -3.37 12.97 -8.75
N CYS A 276 -2.84 12.51 -9.88
CA CYS A 276 -1.43 12.14 -10.03
C CYS A 276 -0.50 13.33 -9.72
N ILE A 277 -0.83 14.53 -10.19
CA ILE A 277 -0.09 15.76 -9.88
C ILE A 277 -0.14 16.04 -8.36
N GLY A 278 -1.32 15.96 -7.74
CA GLY A 278 -1.49 16.17 -6.30
C GLY A 278 -0.64 15.22 -5.46
N VAL A 279 -0.69 13.93 -5.77
CA VAL A 279 0.12 12.92 -5.08
C VAL A 279 1.61 13.16 -5.32
N ALA A 280 2.02 13.52 -6.54
CA ALA A 280 3.41 13.85 -6.87
C ALA A 280 3.95 15.04 -6.06
N LEU A 281 3.12 16.05 -5.83
CA LEU A 281 3.48 17.22 -5.00
C LEU A 281 3.71 16.83 -3.53
N VAL A 282 2.96 15.88 -3.00
CA VAL A 282 3.11 15.42 -1.61
C VAL A 282 4.38 14.59 -1.42
N VAL A 283 4.64 13.65 -2.32
CA VAL A 283 5.68 12.62 -2.10
C VAL A 283 7.08 13.07 -2.55
N ARG A 284 7.20 14.01 -3.51
CA ARG A 284 8.51 14.55 -3.89
C ARG A 284 9.14 15.29 -2.71
N GLN A 285 10.11 14.66 -2.04
CA GLN A 285 10.96 15.37 -1.07
C GLN A 285 11.89 16.32 -1.84
N PRO A 286 12.16 17.55 -1.32
CA PRO A 286 13.21 18.38 -1.85
C PRO A 286 14.53 17.59 -1.72
N LYS A 287 15.33 17.55 -2.76
CA LYS A 287 16.74 17.19 -2.60
C LYS A 287 17.31 18.18 -1.59
N VAL A 288 17.75 17.71 -0.43
CA VAL A 288 18.58 18.49 0.47
C VAL A 288 19.91 18.64 -0.26
N THR A 289 20.01 19.70 -1.08
CA THR A 289 21.26 20.17 -1.61
C THR A 289 21.97 20.88 -0.47
N GLY A 290 23.04 20.26 0.07
CA GLY A 290 23.98 20.93 0.95
C GLY A 290 23.84 20.59 2.44
N ALA A 291 24.06 19.33 2.82
CA ALA A 291 24.86 19.10 4.01
C ALA A 291 26.29 18.92 3.52
N SER A 292 27.08 19.95 3.59
CA SER A 292 28.55 19.80 3.55
C SER A 292 28.89 18.72 4.59
N PRO A 293 29.74 17.74 4.26
CA PRO A 293 30.21 16.81 5.28
C PRO A 293 30.79 17.65 6.43
N PRO A 294 30.56 17.23 7.69
CA PRO A 294 31.18 17.92 8.81
C PRO A 294 32.66 18.01 8.50
N CYS A 295 33.22 19.21 8.54
CA CYS A 295 34.66 19.44 8.37
C CYS A 295 35.38 18.37 9.16
N ALA A 296 36.17 17.55 8.47
CA ALA A 296 37.14 16.68 9.11
C ALA A 296 37.92 17.59 10.06
N GLN A 297 37.79 17.34 11.37
CA GLN A 297 38.59 18.04 12.35
C GLN A 297 40.01 17.80 11.95
N ASP A 298 40.73 18.89 11.64
CA ASP A 298 42.15 18.91 11.28
C ASP A 298 42.88 18.20 12.44
N PRO A 299 43.62 17.10 12.18
CA PRO A 299 44.36 16.38 13.23
C PRO A 299 45.40 17.23 13.92
N ALA A 300 45.63 18.45 13.45
CA ALA A 300 46.58 19.43 14.03
C ALA A 300 46.09 20.14 15.28
N THR A 301 44.81 20.00 15.67
CA THR A 301 44.21 20.65 16.86
C THR A 301 43.92 19.72 18.03
N ALA A 302 44.44 18.48 18.00
CA ALA A 302 44.33 17.59 19.14
C ALA A 302 45.22 18.09 20.28
N PRO A 303 44.72 18.29 21.54
CA PRO A 303 45.56 18.64 22.66
C PRO A 303 46.55 17.50 22.93
N PRO A 304 47.81 17.83 23.35
CA PRO A 304 48.80 16.81 23.63
C PRO A 304 48.33 15.84 24.73
N PRO A 305 48.71 14.56 24.67
CA PRO A 305 48.32 13.57 25.66
C PRO A 305 48.89 13.98 27.05
N ALA A 306 48.04 13.98 28.07
CA ALA A 306 48.43 14.25 29.42
C ALA A 306 49.55 13.30 29.85
N ALA A 307 50.67 13.88 30.30
CA ALA A 307 51.84 13.15 30.82
C ALA A 307 51.42 12.22 31.96
N GLN A 308 51.60 10.93 31.80
CA GLN A 308 51.45 9.94 32.84
C GLN A 308 52.47 10.24 33.96
N GLN A 309 51.98 10.74 35.10
CA GLN A 309 52.78 10.84 36.33
C GLN A 309 52.99 9.43 36.86
N SER A 310 54.21 8.96 36.83
CA SER A 310 54.66 7.72 37.49
C SER A 310 54.53 7.88 39.01
N PRO A 311 54.00 6.91 39.77
CA PRO A 311 54.03 6.92 41.20
C PRO A 311 55.48 6.59 41.67
N GLN A 312 56.12 7.57 42.26
CA GLN A 312 57.40 7.34 42.99
C GLN A 312 57.12 6.49 44.22
N GLY A 313 57.97 5.48 44.38
CA GLY A 313 58.00 4.55 45.50
C GLY A 313 58.13 5.22 46.87
N ARG A 314 57.47 4.65 47.85
CA ARG A 314 57.84 4.76 49.25
C ARG A 314 58.45 3.45 49.72
N SER A 315 59.78 3.50 49.93
CA SER A 315 60.49 2.59 50.80
C SER A 315 60.34 3.08 52.27
N THR A 316 59.92 2.26 53.17
CA THR A 316 60.34 1.84 54.50
C THR A 316 59.24 1.09 55.18
#